data_8d618c951024d6cd19f7adbfe0d5a565
#
_entry.id   8d618c951024d6cd19f7adbfe0d5a565
#
_cell.length_a   1.000
_cell.length_b   1.000
_cell.length_c   1.000
_cell.angle_alpha   90.00
_cell.angle_beta   90.00
_cell.angle_gamma   90.00
#
_symmetry.space_group_name_H-M   'P 1'
#
loop_
_entity.id
_entity.type
_entity.pdbx_description
1 polymer ?
#
loop_
_entity_poly.entity_id
_entity_poly.type
_entity_poly.pdbx_seq_one_letter_code
_entity_poly.pdbx_strand_id
1 'polypeptide(L)'
;MLQVIHENLSAAGLDSFAYVGGRAREGFNPTFRHVPDEIADVGDGEQSSLRGVLAALTHAWTTGLEAVVILGCDVPLVTTNTIQRLVSALDVSDVSVAECDGDHWSILAARVDIREHVLAQYLAGRRAIHRALTDLRISRVVCSTTECTNVNDVATLQLITENRLSDV
;
A
#
# COMPACT_ATOMS: atom_id res chain seq x y z
N MET A 1 9.51 -7.18 9.22
CA MET A 1 8.42 -6.93 8.24
C MET A 1 8.76 -5.85 7.24
N LEU A 2 8.92 -4.59 7.65
CA LEU A 2 9.18 -3.49 6.70
C LEU A 2 10.42 -3.69 5.82
N GLN A 3 11.48 -4.31 6.35
CA GLN A 3 12.66 -4.64 5.58
C GLN A 3 12.32 -5.60 4.41
N VAL A 4 11.55 -6.65 4.67
CA VAL A 4 11.13 -7.62 3.64
C VAL A 4 10.26 -6.95 2.57
N ILE A 5 9.31 -6.11 2.97
CA ILE A 5 8.47 -5.33 2.04
C ILE A 5 9.35 -4.44 1.16
N HIS A 6 10.30 -3.74 1.75
CA HIS A 6 11.23 -2.89 1.01
C HIS A 6 12.06 -3.68 -0.02
N GLU A 7 12.60 -4.82 0.38
CA GLU A 7 13.36 -5.69 -0.53
C GLU A 7 12.51 -6.16 -1.72
N ASN A 8 11.27 -6.55 -1.48
CA ASN A 8 10.34 -6.95 -2.54
C ASN A 8 9.98 -5.78 -3.48
N LEU A 9 9.76 -4.58 -2.93
CA LEU A 9 9.50 -3.37 -3.72
C LEU A 9 10.71 -2.99 -4.58
N SER A 10 11.92 -2.99 -3.99
CA SER A 10 13.16 -2.72 -4.72
C SER A 10 13.40 -3.73 -5.84
N ALA A 11 13.19 -5.02 -5.57
CA ALA A 11 13.31 -6.08 -6.57
C ALA A 11 12.26 -5.96 -7.69
N ALA A 12 11.12 -5.33 -7.41
CA ALA A 12 10.10 -5.01 -8.42
C ALA A 12 10.48 -3.83 -9.33
N GLY A 13 11.60 -3.16 -9.07
CA GLY A 13 12.10 -2.02 -9.85
C GLY A 13 11.60 -0.67 -9.34
N LEU A 14 11.03 -0.63 -8.14
CA LEU A 14 10.65 0.62 -7.50
C LEU A 14 11.86 1.19 -6.75
N ASP A 15 12.08 2.50 -6.85
CA ASP A 15 13.27 3.20 -6.33
C ASP A 15 12.94 4.32 -5.33
N SER A 16 11.66 4.66 -5.20
CA SER A 16 11.18 5.69 -4.27
C SER A 16 10.27 5.07 -3.22
N PHE A 17 10.67 5.17 -1.95
CA PHE A 17 9.96 4.53 -0.84
C PHE A 17 9.59 5.55 0.23
N ALA A 18 8.38 5.41 0.76
CA ALA A 18 7.93 6.17 1.90
C ALA A 18 7.16 5.27 2.88
N TYR A 19 7.31 5.56 4.16
CA TYR A 19 6.46 5.01 5.20
C TYR A 19 5.37 6.03 5.56
N VAL A 20 4.12 5.65 5.38
CA VAL A 20 2.97 6.50 5.72
C VAL A 20 2.44 6.10 7.08
N GLY A 21 2.38 7.05 8.01
CA GLY A 21 1.86 6.79 9.35
C GLY A 21 1.85 8.04 10.23
N GLY A 22 1.02 8.03 11.30
CA GLY A 22 0.71 9.21 12.11
C GLY A 22 1.92 9.84 12.83
N ARG A 23 2.86 9.06 13.35
CA ARG A 23 4.05 9.59 14.05
C ARG A 23 5.31 8.86 13.62
N ALA A 24 6.36 9.64 13.37
CA ALA A 24 7.71 9.08 13.23
C ALA A 24 8.09 8.31 14.51
N ARG A 25 8.58 7.09 14.36
CA ARG A 25 9.07 6.28 15.48
C ARG A 25 10.58 6.39 15.56
N GLU A 26 11.12 6.65 16.75
CA GLU A 26 12.56 6.56 17.01
C GLU A 26 13.07 5.15 16.68
N GLY A 27 14.24 5.06 16.05
CA GLY A 27 14.82 3.77 15.61
C GLY A 27 14.30 3.25 14.27
N PHE A 28 13.46 4.00 13.57
CA PHE A 28 13.09 3.68 12.20
C PHE A 28 14.32 3.82 11.29
N ASN A 29 14.48 2.88 10.35
CA ASN A 29 15.59 2.94 9.41
C ASN A 29 15.55 4.27 8.63
N PRO A 30 16.60 5.12 8.69
CA PRO A 30 16.62 6.43 8.05
C PRO A 30 16.49 6.36 6.50
N THR A 31 16.60 5.17 5.93
CA THR A 31 16.40 4.95 4.49
C THR A 31 14.94 5.16 4.05
N PHE A 32 13.98 5.10 4.99
CA PHE A 32 12.57 5.30 4.68
C PHE A 32 12.14 6.72 5.00
N ARG A 33 11.69 7.44 4.00
CA ARG A 33 11.07 8.74 4.21
C ARG A 33 9.76 8.56 4.98
N HIS A 34 9.63 9.20 6.12
CA HIS A 34 8.37 9.26 6.84
C HIS A 34 7.46 10.31 6.21
N VAL A 35 6.25 9.90 5.87
CA VAL A 35 5.17 10.77 5.41
C VAL A 35 4.05 10.72 6.46
N PRO A 36 3.76 11.83 7.15
CA PRO A 36 2.62 11.90 8.07
C PRO A 36 1.32 11.62 7.31
N ASP A 37 0.40 10.91 7.92
CA ASP A 37 -0.95 10.76 7.38
C ASP A 37 -1.86 11.96 7.74
N GLU A 38 -1.30 13.01 8.29
CA GLU A 38 -1.96 14.29 8.52
C GLU A 38 -2.17 14.98 7.17
N ILE A 39 -3.42 15.20 6.82
CA ILE A 39 -3.80 15.95 5.63
C ILE A 39 -4.08 17.38 6.09
N ALA A 40 -3.27 18.33 5.62
CA ALA A 40 -3.49 19.73 5.88
C ALA A 40 -4.93 20.09 5.48
N ASP A 41 -5.63 20.86 6.32
CA ASP A 41 -7.01 21.32 6.13
C ASP A 41 -8.14 20.30 6.29
N VAL A 42 -7.83 19.04 6.56
CA VAL A 42 -8.81 18.03 6.96
C VAL A 42 -8.63 17.79 8.45
N GLY A 43 -9.39 18.50 9.29
CA GLY A 43 -9.27 18.45 10.75
C GLY A 43 -9.11 17.04 11.33
N ASP A 44 -8.91 16.90 12.63
CA ASP A 44 -8.62 15.65 13.37
C ASP A 44 -9.57 14.49 13.05
N GLY A 45 -9.53 14.06 11.78
CA GLY A 45 -10.33 12.97 11.30
C GLY A 45 -9.88 11.66 11.94
N GLU A 46 -10.85 10.79 12.18
CA GLU A 46 -10.63 9.41 12.56
C GLU A 46 -9.50 8.78 11.76
N GLN A 47 -8.60 8.09 12.44
CA GLN A 47 -7.60 7.26 11.78
C GLN A 47 -8.32 6.22 10.91
N SER A 48 -8.01 6.20 9.62
CA SER A 48 -8.58 5.25 8.69
C SER A 48 -7.55 4.83 7.64
N SER A 49 -7.71 3.64 7.09
CA SER A 49 -6.85 3.17 6.00
C SER A 49 -6.92 4.07 4.76
N LEU A 50 -8.08 4.69 4.49
CA LEU A 50 -8.23 5.64 3.38
C LEU A 50 -7.39 6.90 3.57
N ARG A 51 -7.19 7.35 4.82
CA ARG A 51 -6.31 8.48 5.12
C ARG A 51 -4.86 8.19 4.74
N GLY A 52 -4.38 6.97 5.03
CA GLY A 52 -3.06 6.51 4.60
C GLY A 52 -2.91 6.49 3.07
N VAL A 53 -3.93 6.02 2.35
CA VAL A 53 -3.95 6.04 0.87
C VAL A 53 -3.88 7.46 0.34
N LEU A 54 -4.69 8.37 0.88
CA LEU A 54 -4.70 9.78 0.46
C LEU A 54 -3.35 10.47 0.74
N ALA A 55 -2.71 10.19 1.87
CA ALA A 55 -1.39 10.72 2.19
C ALA A 55 -0.32 10.20 1.22
N ALA A 56 -0.36 8.91 0.86
CA ALA A 56 0.54 8.32 -0.12
C ALA A 56 0.35 8.97 -1.50
N LEU A 57 -0.89 9.13 -1.97
CA LEU A 57 -1.21 9.79 -3.24
C LEU A 57 -0.77 11.26 -3.24
N THR A 58 -0.97 11.97 -2.13
CA THR A 58 -0.55 13.37 -1.98
C THR A 58 0.96 13.51 -2.02
N HIS A 59 1.68 12.61 -1.34
CA HIS A 59 3.13 12.58 -1.38
C HIS A 59 3.65 12.32 -2.80
N ALA A 60 3.11 11.32 -3.48
CA ALA A 60 3.50 10.99 -4.85
C ALA A 60 3.22 12.16 -5.81
N TRP A 61 2.06 12.80 -5.69
CA TRP A 61 1.72 13.98 -6.48
C TRP A 61 2.71 15.13 -6.27
N THR A 62 3.07 15.44 -5.01
CA THR A 62 4.01 16.51 -4.68
C THR A 62 5.46 16.22 -5.11
N THR A 63 5.79 14.96 -5.31
CA THR A 63 7.12 14.51 -5.78
C THR A 63 7.17 14.21 -7.27
N GLY A 64 6.07 14.43 -8.01
CA GLY A 64 6.01 14.29 -9.46
C GLY A 64 5.95 12.84 -9.95
N LEU A 65 5.52 11.90 -9.10
CA LEU A 65 5.33 10.50 -9.48
C LEU A 65 3.96 10.31 -10.15
N GLU A 66 3.86 9.34 -11.06
CA GLU A 66 2.63 9.06 -11.82
C GLU A 66 1.74 8.00 -11.14
N ALA A 67 2.33 7.12 -10.36
CA ALA A 67 1.64 6.04 -9.66
C ALA A 67 2.30 5.72 -8.32
N VAL A 68 1.56 5.02 -7.45
CA VAL A 68 2.04 4.50 -6.17
C VAL A 68 1.65 3.02 -6.02
N VAL A 69 2.51 2.26 -5.37
CA VAL A 69 2.17 0.96 -4.79
C VAL A 69 2.01 1.15 -3.28
N ILE A 70 0.90 0.70 -2.74
CA ILE A 70 0.57 0.81 -1.31
C ILE A 70 0.45 -0.60 -0.75
N LEU A 71 1.31 -0.91 0.22
CA LEU A 71 1.30 -2.19 0.92
C LEU A 71 1.08 -1.94 2.42
N GLY A 72 0.16 -2.69 2.99
CA GLY A 72 0.01 -2.77 4.44
C GLY A 72 1.30 -3.29 5.09
N CYS A 73 1.67 -2.75 6.23
CA CYS A 73 2.86 -3.22 6.93
C CYS A 73 2.72 -4.67 7.49
N ASP A 74 1.52 -5.20 7.46
CA ASP A 74 1.12 -6.53 7.91
C ASP A 74 1.06 -7.59 6.79
N VAL A 75 1.41 -7.24 5.54
CA VAL A 75 1.42 -8.15 4.39
C VAL A 75 2.83 -8.33 3.80
N PRO A 76 3.80 -8.87 4.57
CA PRO A 76 5.20 -8.96 4.16
C PRO A 76 5.49 -10.00 3.08
N LEU A 77 4.51 -10.84 2.73
CA LEU A 77 4.69 -11.96 1.81
C LEU A 77 4.33 -11.65 0.36
N VAL A 78 3.89 -10.43 0.08
CA VAL A 78 3.61 -9.98 -1.30
C VAL A 78 4.88 -10.10 -2.13
N THR A 79 4.80 -10.86 -3.23
CA THR A 79 5.96 -11.14 -4.08
C THR A 79 6.28 -9.99 -5.03
N THR A 80 7.52 -9.93 -5.47
CA THR A 80 7.98 -9.02 -6.55
C THR A 80 7.10 -9.15 -7.80
N ASN A 81 6.74 -10.37 -8.20
CA ASN A 81 5.90 -10.63 -9.36
C ASN A 81 4.48 -10.02 -9.20
N THR A 82 3.87 -10.16 -8.03
CA THR A 82 2.56 -9.57 -7.76
C THR A 82 2.63 -8.04 -7.78
N ILE A 83 3.68 -7.44 -7.23
CA ILE A 83 3.90 -5.99 -7.28
C ILE A 83 4.02 -5.52 -8.74
N GLN A 84 4.81 -6.18 -9.57
CA GLN A 84 4.98 -5.83 -10.99
C GLN A 84 3.66 -5.95 -11.76
N ARG A 85 2.86 -6.98 -11.48
CA ARG A 85 1.53 -7.16 -12.10
C ARG A 85 0.54 -6.07 -11.67
N LEU A 86 0.58 -5.64 -10.41
CA LEU A 86 -0.22 -4.51 -9.94
C LEU A 86 0.13 -3.23 -10.69
N VAL A 87 1.41 -2.93 -10.86
CA VAL A 87 1.88 -1.76 -11.61
C VAL A 87 1.46 -1.85 -13.07
N SER A 88 1.69 -2.99 -13.73
CA SER A 88 1.32 -3.18 -15.15
C SER A 88 -0.19 -3.08 -15.40
N ALA A 89 -1.02 -3.45 -14.43
CA ALA A 89 -2.47 -3.33 -14.56
C ALA A 89 -2.97 -1.88 -14.60
N LEU A 90 -2.16 -0.91 -14.18
CA LEU A 90 -2.48 0.53 -14.28
C LEU A 90 -2.48 1.06 -15.72
N ASP A 91 -1.95 0.32 -16.69
CA ASP A 91 -2.01 0.70 -18.11
C ASP A 91 -3.46 0.79 -18.60
N VAL A 92 -4.39 0.04 -17.99
CA VAL A 92 -5.79 -0.04 -18.37
C VAL A 92 -6.77 0.32 -17.26
N SER A 93 -6.29 0.63 -16.05
CA SER A 93 -7.11 0.92 -14.88
C SER A 93 -6.57 2.11 -14.08
N ASP A 94 -7.41 2.68 -13.23
CA ASP A 94 -7.06 3.77 -12.34
C ASP A 94 -6.45 3.23 -11.03
N VAL A 95 -6.89 2.01 -10.65
CA VAL A 95 -6.45 1.27 -9.47
C VAL A 95 -6.31 -0.20 -9.83
N SER A 96 -5.31 -0.85 -9.28
CA SER A 96 -5.21 -2.31 -9.26
C SER A 96 -5.16 -2.80 -7.83
N VAL A 97 -5.81 -3.91 -7.53
CA VAL A 97 -5.91 -4.50 -6.20
C VAL A 97 -5.60 -6.00 -6.26
N ALA A 98 -4.92 -6.50 -5.24
CA ALA A 98 -4.70 -7.94 -5.12
C ALA A 98 -6.03 -8.66 -4.81
N GLU A 99 -6.26 -9.80 -5.48
CA GLU A 99 -7.45 -10.63 -5.32
C GLU A 99 -7.05 -12.04 -4.88
N CYS A 100 -7.56 -12.46 -3.74
CA CYS A 100 -7.48 -13.81 -3.22
C CYS A 100 -8.68 -14.03 -2.29
N ASP A 101 -9.62 -14.88 -2.67
CA ASP A 101 -10.89 -15.05 -1.94
C ASP A 101 -11.62 -13.71 -1.67
N GLY A 102 -11.35 -12.69 -2.50
CA GLY A 102 -11.86 -11.33 -2.40
C GLY A 102 -10.76 -10.28 -2.60
N ASP A 103 -11.16 -9.00 -2.62
CA ASP A 103 -10.23 -7.89 -2.83
C ASP A 103 -9.45 -7.55 -1.54
N HIS A 104 -8.13 -7.55 -1.62
CA HIS A 104 -7.22 -7.19 -0.52
C HIS A 104 -6.77 -5.73 -0.62
N TRP A 105 -7.54 -4.83 -0.04
CA TRP A 105 -7.33 -3.38 -0.11
C TRP A 105 -6.09 -2.85 0.63
N SER A 106 -5.36 -3.70 1.32
CA SER A 106 -4.03 -3.42 1.88
C SER A 106 -2.89 -3.70 0.88
N ILE A 107 -3.20 -4.20 -0.33
CA ILE A 107 -2.26 -4.53 -1.39
C ILE A 107 -2.81 -3.95 -2.69
N LEU A 108 -2.40 -2.75 -3.06
CA LEU A 108 -2.90 -2.08 -4.25
C LEU A 108 -1.83 -1.21 -4.93
N ALA A 109 -2.05 -0.93 -6.21
CA ALA A 109 -1.39 0.18 -6.89
C ALA A 109 -2.45 1.16 -7.41
N ALA A 110 -2.10 2.43 -7.52
CA ALA A 110 -3.01 3.47 -7.95
C ALA A 110 -2.28 4.55 -8.76
N ARG A 111 -2.96 5.10 -9.76
CA ARG A 111 -2.52 6.29 -10.46
C ARG A 111 -2.66 7.50 -9.55
N VAL A 112 -1.75 8.44 -9.65
CA VAL A 112 -1.73 9.63 -8.78
C VAL A 112 -2.87 10.61 -9.12
N ASP A 113 -3.33 10.63 -10.35
CA ASP A 113 -4.41 11.50 -10.84
C ASP A 113 -5.77 11.25 -10.16
N ILE A 114 -5.98 10.08 -9.51
CA ILE A 114 -7.18 9.83 -8.71
C ILE A 114 -7.22 10.57 -7.36
N ARG A 115 -6.14 11.25 -6.97
CA ARG A 115 -6.00 11.91 -5.66
C ARG A 115 -7.19 12.81 -5.31
N GLU A 116 -7.63 13.65 -6.25
CA GLU A 116 -8.75 14.56 -6.01
C GLU A 116 -10.07 13.81 -5.79
N HIS A 117 -10.28 12.71 -6.52
CA HIS A 117 -11.42 11.83 -6.28
C HIS A 117 -11.38 11.25 -4.86
N VAL A 118 -10.24 10.68 -4.45
CA VAL A 118 -10.08 10.10 -3.10
C VAL A 118 -10.27 11.15 -2.00
N LEU A 119 -9.76 12.37 -2.20
CA LEU A 119 -9.96 13.49 -1.29
C LEU A 119 -11.44 13.84 -1.14
N ALA A 120 -12.17 13.96 -2.26
CA ALA A 120 -13.61 14.25 -2.24
C ALA A 120 -14.40 13.17 -1.48
N GLN A 121 -14.07 11.90 -1.68
CA GLN A 121 -14.69 10.79 -0.97
C GLN A 121 -14.39 10.82 0.55
N TYR A 122 -13.15 11.16 0.90
CA TYR A 122 -12.76 11.31 2.30
C TYR A 122 -13.53 12.47 2.98
N LEU A 123 -13.63 13.63 2.33
CA LEU A 123 -14.39 14.80 2.80
C LEU A 123 -15.89 14.50 2.92
N ALA A 124 -16.43 13.64 2.04
CA ALA A 124 -17.80 13.13 2.13
C ALA A 124 -18.03 12.12 3.27
N GLY A 125 -17.03 11.90 4.12
CA GLY A 125 -17.13 11.01 5.30
C GLY A 125 -16.85 9.53 5.02
N ARG A 126 -16.45 9.14 3.81
CA ARG A 126 -16.03 7.76 3.52
C ARG A 126 -14.68 7.48 4.18
N ARG A 127 -14.56 6.31 4.82
CA ARG A 127 -13.33 5.90 5.54
C ARG A 127 -12.77 4.58 5.03
N ALA A 128 -13.60 3.73 4.44
CA ALA A 128 -13.19 2.46 3.86
C ALA A 128 -12.67 2.65 2.43
N ILE A 129 -11.50 2.08 2.12
CA ILE A 129 -10.84 2.20 0.81
C ILE A 129 -11.78 1.75 -0.31
N HIS A 130 -12.37 0.54 -0.21
CA HIS A 130 -13.23 -0.01 -1.25
C HIS A 130 -14.42 0.90 -1.59
N ARG A 131 -14.98 1.61 -0.60
CA ARG A 131 -16.11 2.54 -0.83
C ARG A 131 -15.69 3.83 -1.51
N ALA A 132 -14.46 4.26 -1.26
CA ALA A 132 -13.94 5.48 -1.87
C ALA A 132 -13.50 5.27 -3.33
N LEU A 133 -13.22 4.04 -3.73
CA LEU A 133 -12.70 3.71 -5.05
C LEU A 133 -13.75 3.09 -6.00
N THR A 134 -15.02 2.94 -5.55
CA THR A 134 -16.07 2.20 -6.28
C THR A 134 -16.32 2.72 -7.70
N ASP A 135 -16.19 4.03 -7.91
CA ASP A 135 -16.52 4.69 -9.19
C ASP A 135 -15.31 4.74 -10.16
N LEU A 136 -14.17 4.15 -9.78
CA LEU A 136 -12.95 4.08 -10.57
C LEU A 136 -12.85 2.75 -11.33
N ARG A 137 -12.03 2.75 -12.40
CA ARG A 137 -11.70 1.50 -13.12
C ARG A 137 -10.72 0.70 -12.27
N ILE A 138 -11.17 -0.45 -11.78
CA ILE A 138 -10.39 -1.32 -10.89
C ILE A 138 -10.02 -2.60 -11.63
N SER A 139 -8.72 -2.88 -11.72
CA SER A 139 -8.19 -4.18 -12.15
C SER A 139 -7.89 -5.06 -10.95
N ARG A 140 -8.23 -6.35 -11.05
CA ARG A 140 -7.93 -7.36 -10.03
C ARG A 140 -6.75 -8.21 -10.46
N VAL A 141 -5.76 -8.31 -9.58
CA VAL A 141 -4.55 -9.10 -9.80
C VAL A 141 -4.61 -10.32 -8.89
N VAL A 142 -4.93 -11.47 -9.45
CA VAL A 142 -5.00 -12.73 -8.69
C VAL A 142 -3.64 -13.04 -8.09
N CYS A 143 -3.59 -13.30 -6.80
CA CYS A 143 -2.40 -13.71 -6.06
C CYS A 143 -2.71 -14.92 -5.15
N SER A 144 -1.70 -15.49 -4.51
CA SER A 144 -1.88 -16.61 -3.60
C SER A 144 -2.43 -16.14 -2.24
N THR A 145 -3.13 -17.03 -1.54
CA THR A 145 -3.57 -16.80 -0.14
C THR A 145 -2.39 -16.47 0.78
N THR A 146 -1.25 -17.08 0.54
CA THR A 146 -0.02 -16.80 1.30
C THR A 146 0.41 -15.35 1.18
N GLU A 147 0.35 -14.75 -0.01
CA GLU A 147 0.72 -13.33 -0.23
C GLU A 147 -0.21 -12.36 0.48
N CYS A 148 -1.48 -12.75 0.66
CA CYS A 148 -2.49 -11.93 1.33
C CYS A 148 -2.61 -12.21 2.85
N THR A 149 -1.75 -13.07 3.39
CA THR A 149 -1.77 -13.38 4.82
C THR A 149 -1.28 -12.22 5.65
N ASN A 150 -2.13 -11.74 6.56
CA ASN A 150 -1.76 -10.72 7.54
C ASN A 150 -0.86 -11.32 8.64
N VAL A 151 0.26 -10.67 8.91
CA VAL A 151 1.22 -11.04 9.94
C VAL A 151 1.13 -10.04 11.08
N ASN A 152 0.39 -10.40 12.13
CA ASN A 152 0.12 -9.52 13.26
C ASN A 152 0.94 -9.85 14.51
N ASP A 153 1.69 -10.95 14.51
CA ASP A 153 2.48 -11.39 15.66
C ASP A 153 3.90 -11.89 15.26
N VAL A 154 4.78 -11.89 16.26
CA VAL A 154 6.20 -12.26 16.05
C VAL A 154 6.36 -13.75 15.74
N ALA A 155 5.49 -14.62 16.27
CA ALA A 155 5.59 -16.05 16.04
C ALA A 155 5.28 -16.39 14.58
N THR A 156 4.23 -15.81 14.03
CA THR A 156 3.90 -15.93 12.60
C THR A 156 5.04 -15.40 11.73
N LEU A 157 5.66 -14.27 12.09
CA LEU A 157 6.80 -13.72 11.36
C LEU A 157 8.01 -14.66 11.38
N GLN A 158 8.30 -15.26 12.52
CA GLN A 158 9.41 -16.22 12.67
C GLN A 158 9.19 -17.47 11.79
N LEU A 159 7.99 -18.06 11.83
CA LEU A 159 7.63 -19.21 10.99
C LEU A 159 7.81 -18.92 9.50
N ILE A 160 7.43 -17.73 9.06
CA ILE A 160 7.59 -17.30 7.66
C ILE A 160 9.07 -17.17 7.29
N THR A 161 9.89 -16.62 8.19
CA THR A 161 11.31 -16.43 7.96
C THR A 161 12.04 -17.78 7.91
N GLU A 162 11.70 -18.71 8.79
CA GLU A 162 12.29 -20.05 8.83
C GLU A 162 11.93 -20.87 7.59
N ASN A 163 10.67 -20.82 7.13
CA ASN A 163 10.24 -21.51 5.92
C ASN A 163 10.93 -20.98 4.65
N ARG A 164 11.18 -19.67 4.55
CA ARG A 164 11.93 -19.09 3.42
C ARG A 164 13.39 -19.52 3.37
N LEU A 165 14.00 -19.81 4.51
CA LEU A 165 15.38 -20.32 4.60
C LEU A 165 15.48 -21.81 4.26
N SER A 166 14.38 -22.55 4.31
CA SER A 166 14.31 -23.98 4.00
C SER A 166 14.12 -24.27 2.51
N ASP A 167 13.68 -23.27 1.74
CA ASP A 167 13.38 -23.36 0.30
C ASP A 167 14.56 -22.87 -0.59
N VAL A 168 15.73 -22.58 -0.02
CA VAL A 168 16.99 -22.19 -0.67
C VAL A 168 18.01 -23.31 -0.55
#